data_6a6161d9def34cf4e1306a68c02b8681
#
_entry.id   6a6161d9def34cf4e1306a68c02b8681
#
_cell.length_a   1.000
_cell.length_b   1.000
_cell.length_c   1.000
_cell.angle_alpha   90.00
_cell.angle_beta   90.00
_cell.angle_gamma   90.00
#
_symmetry.space_group_name_H-M   'P 1'
#
loop_
_entity.id
_entity.type
_entity.pdbx_description
1 polymer ?
#
loop_
_entity_poly.entity_id
_entity_poly.type
_entity_poly.pdbx_seq_one_letter_code
_entity_poly.pdbx_strand_id
1 'polypeptide(L)'
;MNIAAIRPRKIAVIGSGIAGLSCAWLLNKAHQVTLYEKDDRLGGHSNTVSFDLKGQQVDVDTGFIVFNPVNYPNLVKFFEHINLPTCETDMTFAVSINDGQLEYSGSGLGGLFAQKRNLISPPFWSMLKDLMRFYRNADNMMLDSSLADISLGELLQRQGYGDRFIYDHLLPMGAAIWSTPVKQMLDYPALSFLRFCKNHGLLQVNDRPQWHTIPGGSIGYVRKIAAELEGKVRLNSRIHKVIRQPEGVIIEDLHGAREYYDDIVLACHADQALALLANPTPEEQQLLSSFPYQRNQAFLHLDQSLLPKDRKTWSSWNYMASGSGLDDRQVSVSYWMNCLQPLATEVPIIVSLNPLKEPAPEKMIRSFFYDHPAFGRDSLANQQKLWNLQGHQNTWFCGAWFGYGFHEDGIQSGLAVAEQLGGIPRPWQLEEPSSRIFVTDLLTQENDGTDRLEKANG
;
A
#
# COMPACT_ATOMS: atom_id res chain seq x y z
N MET A 1 31.97 -0.40 -2.01
CA MET A 1 32.15 0.92 -2.63
C MET A 1 32.69 1.88 -1.56
N ASN A 2 33.66 2.72 -1.87
CA ASN A 2 34.23 3.64 -0.88
C ASN A 2 33.36 4.91 -0.81
N ILE A 3 32.51 5.06 0.20
CA ILE A 3 31.60 6.21 0.40
C ILE A 3 32.37 7.55 0.40
N ALA A 4 33.65 7.54 0.80
CA ALA A 4 34.51 8.74 0.80
C ALA A 4 34.75 9.35 -0.61
N ALA A 5 34.41 8.65 -1.71
CA ALA A 5 34.57 9.14 -3.08
C ALA A 5 33.28 9.84 -3.62
N ILE A 6 32.17 9.78 -2.90
CA ILE A 6 30.90 10.38 -3.32
C ILE A 6 30.92 11.89 -3.03
N ARG A 7 30.71 12.73 -4.05
CA ARG A 7 30.54 14.17 -3.86
C ARG A 7 29.19 14.46 -3.19
N PRO A 8 29.16 15.06 -2.00
CA PRO A 8 27.90 15.42 -1.32
C PRO A 8 27.04 16.36 -2.17
N ARG A 9 25.77 16.04 -2.30
CA ARG A 9 24.74 16.85 -2.98
C ARG A 9 23.73 17.34 -1.96
N LYS A 10 23.08 18.47 -2.22
CA LYS A 10 21.98 19.01 -1.42
C LYS A 10 20.66 18.50 -2.02
N ILE A 11 19.96 17.62 -1.34
CA ILE A 11 18.78 16.91 -1.86
C ILE A 11 17.56 17.20 -1.02
N ALA A 12 16.46 17.62 -1.67
CA ALA A 12 15.15 17.71 -1.03
C ALA A 12 14.36 16.41 -1.25
N VAL A 13 13.73 15.90 -0.20
CA VAL A 13 12.76 14.79 -0.29
C VAL A 13 11.40 15.31 0.17
N ILE A 14 10.38 15.24 -0.68
CA ILE A 14 9.02 15.73 -0.39
C ILE A 14 8.07 14.57 -0.15
N GLY A 15 7.56 14.47 1.08
CA GLY A 15 6.72 13.40 1.58
C GLY A 15 7.46 12.45 2.51
N SER A 16 6.84 12.16 3.66
CA SER A 16 7.41 11.35 4.74
C SER A 16 6.73 9.98 4.92
N GLY A 17 6.06 9.46 3.90
CA GLY A 17 5.65 8.06 3.86
C GLY A 17 6.87 7.12 3.82
N ILE A 18 6.66 5.80 3.84
CA ILE A 18 7.77 4.83 3.84
C ILE A 18 8.75 5.03 2.68
N ALA A 19 8.29 5.44 1.50
CA ALA A 19 9.14 5.71 0.34
C ALA A 19 10.08 6.89 0.60
N GLY A 20 9.54 8.02 1.07
CA GLY A 20 10.36 9.21 1.36
C GLY A 20 11.27 9.02 2.57
N LEU A 21 10.78 8.36 3.63
CA LEU A 21 11.58 8.04 4.82
C LEU A 21 12.76 7.14 4.48
N SER A 22 12.55 6.05 3.73
CA SER A 22 13.63 5.12 3.34
C SER A 22 14.62 5.76 2.37
N CYS A 23 14.12 6.56 1.43
CA CYS A 23 14.95 7.31 0.50
C CYS A 23 15.83 8.34 1.25
N ALA A 24 15.23 9.18 2.09
CA ALA A 24 15.94 10.19 2.87
C ALA A 24 16.96 9.56 3.83
N TRP A 25 16.58 8.45 4.48
CA TRP A 25 17.47 7.70 5.38
C TRP A 25 18.72 7.19 4.66
N LEU A 26 18.58 6.60 3.48
CA LEU A 26 19.73 6.06 2.73
C LEU A 26 20.58 7.20 2.15
N LEU A 27 19.99 8.19 1.51
CA LEU A 27 20.70 9.36 0.98
C LEU A 27 21.47 10.13 2.05
N ASN A 28 20.93 10.19 3.28
CA ASN A 28 21.56 10.89 4.40
C ASN A 28 22.93 10.31 4.81
N LYS A 29 23.28 9.11 4.36
CA LYS A 29 24.59 8.50 4.65
C LYS A 29 25.77 9.20 3.96
N ALA A 30 25.53 9.93 2.83
CA ALA A 30 26.57 10.66 2.10
C ALA A 30 26.15 12.04 1.56
N HIS A 31 24.89 12.42 1.67
CA HIS A 31 24.36 13.67 1.10
C HIS A 31 23.75 14.57 2.18
N GLN A 32 23.55 15.86 1.82
CA GLN A 32 22.82 16.82 2.64
C GLN A 32 21.33 16.74 2.32
N VAL A 33 20.57 15.98 3.12
CA VAL A 33 19.16 15.74 2.89
C VAL A 33 18.29 16.71 3.72
N THR A 34 17.22 17.24 3.11
CA THR A 34 16.11 17.86 3.83
C THR A 34 14.82 17.15 3.50
N LEU A 35 14.15 16.61 4.52
CA LEU A 35 12.85 15.93 4.39
C LEU A 35 11.72 16.90 4.71
N TYR A 36 10.80 17.09 3.76
CA TYR A 36 9.63 17.95 3.89
C TYR A 36 8.37 17.12 4.05
N GLU A 37 7.54 17.49 5.02
CA GLU A 37 6.23 16.90 5.25
C GLU A 37 5.18 18.01 5.42
N LYS A 38 4.04 17.85 4.72
CA LYS A 38 2.94 18.84 4.77
C LYS A 38 2.16 18.80 6.09
N ASP A 39 2.11 17.61 6.71
CA ASP A 39 1.38 17.39 7.96
C ASP A 39 2.25 17.70 9.19
N ASP A 40 1.65 17.66 10.37
CA ASP A 40 2.30 17.86 11.66
C ASP A 40 3.02 16.62 12.19
N ARG A 41 2.98 15.52 11.44
CA ARG A 41 3.58 14.22 11.78
C ARG A 41 4.25 13.56 10.58
N LEU A 42 5.27 12.75 10.84
CA LEU A 42 5.90 11.86 9.86
C LEU A 42 5.13 10.54 9.74
N GLY A 43 5.41 9.79 8.67
CA GLY A 43 5.02 8.39 8.50
C GLY A 43 3.94 8.14 7.45
N GLY A 44 3.20 9.17 7.01
CA GLY A 44 2.12 8.97 6.04
C GLY A 44 1.08 7.97 6.55
N HIS A 45 0.95 6.80 5.88
CA HIS A 45 0.05 5.71 6.31
C HIS A 45 0.53 4.96 7.57
N SER A 46 1.76 5.14 8.03
CA SER A 46 2.19 4.70 9.36
C SER A 46 1.73 5.72 10.39
N ASN A 47 0.51 5.51 10.84
CA ASN A 47 -0.20 6.41 11.73
C ASN A 47 -0.68 5.68 12.99
N THR A 48 0.14 5.74 14.03
CA THR A 48 -0.20 5.19 15.35
C THR A 48 -0.87 6.25 16.19
N VAL A 49 -2.07 5.95 16.66
CA VAL A 49 -2.86 6.83 17.55
C VAL A 49 -2.70 6.35 18.97
N SER A 50 -2.24 7.25 19.83
CA SER A 50 -2.16 7.01 21.28
C SER A 50 -3.36 7.66 21.97
N PHE A 51 -4.06 6.91 22.82
CA PHE A 51 -5.19 7.43 23.63
C PHE A 51 -5.28 6.72 24.97
N ASP A 52 -5.90 7.37 25.93
CA ASP A 52 -6.20 6.78 27.25
C ASP A 52 -7.48 5.94 27.17
N LEU A 53 -7.39 4.71 27.64
CA LEU A 53 -8.53 3.82 27.81
C LEU A 53 -8.61 3.36 29.28
N LYS A 54 -9.45 4.02 30.07
CA LYS A 54 -9.65 3.73 31.48
C LYS A 54 -8.36 3.79 32.33
N GLY A 55 -7.53 4.80 32.08
CA GLY A 55 -6.26 5.01 32.79
C GLY A 55 -5.07 4.22 32.22
N GLN A 56 -5.26 3.52 31.09
CA GLN A 56 -4.21 2.82 30.38
C GLN A 56 -4.00 3.42 29.01
N GLN A 57 -2.74 3.77 28.67
CA GLN A 57 -2.40 4.22 27.33
C GLN A 57 -2.41 3.04 26.37
N VAL A 58 -3.07 3.22 25.22
CA VAL A 58 -3.16 2.25 24.13
C VAL A 58 -2.69 2.90 22.84
N ASP A 59 -1.79 2.22 22.11
CA ASP A 59 -1.22 2.66 20.84
C ASP A 59 -1.78 1.79 19.71
N VAL A 60 -2.49 2.38 18.74
CA VAL A 60 -3.21 1.68 17.68
C VAL A 60 -2.85 2.23 16.32
N ASP A 61 -2.40 1.38 15.41
CA ASP A 61 -2.18 1.73 14.02
C ASP A 61 -3.51 1.85 13.26
N THR A 62 -3.63 2.89 12.45
CA THR A 62 -4.86 3.16 11.69
C THR A 62 -4.69 3.10 10.18
N GLY A 63 -3.48 2.87 9.70
CA GLY A 63 -3.15 2.72 8.28
C GLY A 63 -2.29 1.47 8.03
N PHE A 64 -0.97 1.55 8.10
CA PHE A 64 -0.11 0.36 8.01
C PHE A 64 -0.09 -0.39 9.34
N ILE A 65 -0.46 -1.68 9.32
CA ILE A 65 -0.66 -2.50 10.54
C ILE A 65 0.22 -3.76 10.51
N VAL A 66 0.22 -4.50 9.39
CA VAL A 66 0.80 -5.84 9.31
C VAL A 66 1.65 -6.04 8.06
N PHE A 67 2.59 -6.96 8.14
CA PHE A 67 3.45 -7.40 7.03
C PHE A 67 3.80 -8.87 7.20
N ASN A 68 4.35 -9.51 6.18
CA ASN A 68 4.89 -10.86 6.28
C ASN A 68 6.24 -10.97 5.58
N PRO A 69 7.16 -11.85 6.04
CA PRO A 69 8.52 -11.93 5.51
C PRO A 69 8.61 -12.32 4.04
N VAL A 70 7.66 -13.08 3.52
CA VAL A 70 7.67 -13.53 2.13
C VAL A 70 7.42 -12.38 1.17
N ASN A 71 6.48 -11.50 1.51
CA ASN A 71 6.05 -10.42 0.61
C ASN A 71 6.66 -9.06 0.92
N TYR A 72 7.35 -8.91 2.06
CA TYR A 72 7.95 -7.65 2.50
C TYR A 72 9.44 -7.81 2.81
N PRO A 73 10.25 -8.38 1.85
CA PRO A 73 11.64 -8.73 2.15
C PRO A 73 12.51 -7.51 2.48
N ASN A 74 12.35 -6.38 1.78
CA ASN A 74 13.11 -5.17 2.10
C ASN A 74 12.68 -4.55 3.42
N LEU A 75 11.37 -4.54 3.71
CA LEU A 75 10.85 -3.99 4.96
C LEU A 75 11.36 -4.81 6.16
N VAL A 76 11.38 -6.13 6.06
CA VAL A 76 11.91 -7.02 7.08
C VAL A 76 13.40 -6.76 7.30
N LYS A 77 14.19 -6.73 6.22
CA LYS A 77 15.64 -6.44 6.31
C LYS A 77 15.92 -5.06 6.86
N PHE A 78 15.10 -4.09 6.51
CA PHE A 78 15.18 -2.74 7.06
C PHE A 78 14.90 -2.73 8.56
N PHE A 79 13.85 -3.40 9.04
CA PHE A 79 13.53 -3.49 10.46
C PHE A 79 14.62 -4.22 11.25
N GLU A 80 15.18 -5.31 10.69
CA GLU A 80 16.35 -5.97 11.26
C GLU A 80 17.55 -5.02 11.38
N HIS A 81 17.85 -4.26 10.31
CA HIS A 81 18.98 -3.34 10.27
C HIS A 81 18.89 -2.22 11.32
N ILE A 82 17.69 -1.67 11.51
CA ILE A 82 17.45 -0.62 12.52
C ILE A 82 17.14 -1.18 13.91
N ASN A 83 17.26 -2.48 14.12
CA ASN A 83 16.92 -3.16 15.37
C ASN A 83 15.53 -2.83 15.89
N LEU A 84 14.51 -2.95 15.02
CA LEU A 84 13.11 -2.76 15.38
C LEU A 84 12.48 -4.11 15.76
N PRO A 85 11.94 -4.28 16.98
CA PRO A 85 11.26 -5.52 17.36
C PRO A 85 9.95 -5.67 16.59
N THR A 86 9.64 -6.90 16.19
CA THR A 86 8.37 -7.30 15.57
C THR A 86 7.83 -8.53 16.27
N CYS A 87 6.53 -8.78 16.19
CA CYS A 87 5.91 -9.98 16.74
C CYS A 87 4.89 -10.57 15.75
N GLU A 88 4.64 -11.87 15.91
CA GLU A 88 3.62 -12.57 15.14
C GLU A 88 2.22 -12.04 15.42
N THR A 89 1.36 -12.10 14.41
CA THR A 89 -0.05 -11.70 14.51
C THR A 89 -0.92 -12.59 13.64
N ASP A 90 -2.23 -12.58 13.92
CA ASP A 90 -3.22 -13.31 13.16
C ASP A 90 -3.77 -12.49 12.00
N MET A 91 -3.88 -13.13 10.83
CA MET A 91 -4.48 -12.54 9.65
C MET A 91 -5.62 -13.43 9.16
N THR A 92 -6.81 -13.15 9.64
CA THR A 92 -8.04 -13.86 9.32
C THR A 92 -9.05 -12.93 8.65
N PHE A 93 -9.98 -13.51 7.90
CA PHE A 93 -10.97 -12.78 7.13
C PHE A 93 -12.36 -13.30 7.41
N ALA A 94 -13.31 -12.39 7.61
CA ALA A 94 -14.73 -12.69 7.75
C ALA A 94 -15.57 -11.88 6.79
N VAL A 95 -16.72 -12.41 6.47
CA VAL A 95 -17.75 -11.80 5.63
C VAL A 95 -19.05 -11.73 6.42
N SER A 96 -19.69 -10.55 6.44
CA SER A 96 -21.04 -10.34 6.94
C SER A 96 -21.84 -9.55 5.90
N ILE A 97 -22.89 -10.12 5.38
CA ILE A 97 -23.73 -9.55 4.34
C ILE A 97 -25.14 -9.36 4.85
N ASN A 98 -25.75 -8.20 4.51
CA ASN A 98 -27.12 -7.85 4.81
C ASN A 98 -27.48 -8.07 6.29
N ASP A 99 -26.73 -7.38 7.14
CA ASP A 99 -26.98 -7.36 8.59
C ASP A 99 -26.99 -8.78 9.21
N GLY A 100 -26.02 -9.63 8.77
CA GLY A 100 -25.86 -10.99 9.29
C GLY A 100 -26.73 -12.06 8.61
N GLN A 101 -27.36 -11.75 7.46
CA GLN A 101 -28.02 -12.80 6.67
C GLN A 101 -27.06 -13.87 6.18
N LEU A 102 -25.80 -13.51 5.86
CA LEU A 102 -24.73 -14.44 5.61
C LEU A 102 -23.51 -14.01 6.41
N GLU A 103 -23.07 -14.87 7.33
CA GLU A 103 -21.83 -14.67 8.07
C GLU A 103 -20.99 -15.95 8.07
N TYR A 104 -19.71 -15.78 7.81
CA TYR A 104 -18.71 -16.84 7.94
C TYR A 104 -17.30 -16.23 8.03
N SER A 105 -16.34 -17.01 8.49
CA SER A 105 -14.94 -16.61 8.48
C SER A 105 -14.01 -17.74 8.03
N GLY A 106 -12.83 -17.37 7.55
CA GLY A 106 -11.77 -18.32 7.16
C GLY A 106 -10.95 -18.87 8.32
N SER A 107 -11.35 -18.66 9.56
CA SER A 107 -10.66 -19.13 10.78
C SER A 107 -10.97 -20.59 11.14
N GLY A 108 -10.98 -21.48 10.13
CA GLY A 108 -11.25 -22.91 10.28
C GLY A 108 -12.74 -23.26 10.19
N LEU A 109 -13.07 -24.54 10.44
CA LEU A 109 -14.43 -25.06 10.29
C LEU A 109 -15.44 -24.37 11.23
N GLY A 110 -15.00 -23.97 12.42
CA GLY A 110 -15.85 -23.28 13.38
C GLY A 110 -16.34 -21.92 12.91
N GLY A 111 -15.44 -21.14 12.26
CA GLY A 111 -15.78 -19.86 11.66
C GLY A 111 -16.57 -20.00 10.35
N LEU A 112 -16.21 -20.99 9.52
CA LEU A 112 -16.88 -21.26 8.26
C LEU A 112 -18.35 -21.64 8.45
N PHE A 113 -18.65 -22.45 9.48
CA PHE A 113 -19.98 -22.93 9.82
C PHE A 113 -20.51 -22.31 11.14
N ALA A 114 -20.07 -21.13 11.49
CA ALA A 114 -20.58 -20.41 12.65
C ALA A 114 -22.11 -20.29 12.59
N GLN A 115 -22.64 -19.92 11.43
CA GLN A 115 -24.08 -20.05 11.14
C GLN A 115 -24.39 -21.50 10.73
N LYS A 116 -25.01 -22.28 11.61
CA LYS A 116 -25.34 -23.70 11.38
C LYS A 116 -26.12 -23.95 10.09
N ARG A 117 -26.95 -22.97 9.65
CA ARG A 117 -27.69 -23.06 8.37
C ARG A 117 -26.76 -23.19 7.16
N ASN A 118 -25.51 -22.72 7.23
CA ASN A 118 -24.55 -22.88 6.13
C ASN A 118 -24.18 -24.33 5.87
N LEU A 119 -24.30 -25.23 6.87
CA LEU A 119 -24.08 -26.69 6.71
C LEU A 119 -25.05 -27.35 5.74
N ILE A 120 -26.29 -26.84 5.67
CA ILE A 120 -27.36 -27.40 4.82
C ILE A 120 -27.71 -26.49 3.63
N SER A 121 -26.93 -25.46 3.37
CA SER A 121 -27.18 -24.47 2.32
C SER A 121 -26.48 -24.86 1.00
N PRO A 122 -27.22 -25.30 -0.04
CA PRO A 122 -26.61 -25.61 -1.34
C PRO A 122 -25.87 -24.43 -1.96
N PRO A 123 -26.36 -23.15 -1.87
CA PRO A 123 -25.62 -22.01 -2.39
C PRO A 123 -24.27 -21.80 -1.69
N PHE A 124 -24.18 -22.06 -0.38
CA PHE A 124 -22.94 -21.95 0.38
C PHE A 124 -21.91 -23.01 -0.05
N TRP A 125 -22.37 -24.26 -0.24
CA TRP A 125 -21.51 -25.33 -0.76
C TRP A 125 -21.07 -25.10 -2.20
N SER A 126 -21.92 -24.49 -3.05
CA SER A 126 -21.51 -24.07 -4.40
C SER A 126 -20.41 -23.02 -4.35
N MET A 127 -20.49 -22.04 -3.45
CA MET A 127 -19.44 -21.04 -3.20
C MET A 127 -18.13 -21.72 -2.81
N LEU A 128 -18.15 -22.63 -1.85
CA LEU A 128 -16.94 -23.35 -1.39
C LEU A 128 -16.33 -24.23 -2.50
N LYS A 129 -17.14 -24.87 -3.32
CA LYS A 129 -16.68 -25.65 -4.48
C LYS A 129 -15.94 -24.77 -5.48
N ASP A 130 -16.50 -23.61 -5.80
CA ASP A 130 -15.89 -22.66 -6.72
C ASP A 130 -14.62 -22.02 -6.12
N LEU A 131 -14.59 -21.72 -4.83
CA LEU A 131 -13.41 -21.30 -4.12
C LEU A 131 -12.25 -22.28 -4.27
N MET A 132 -12.49 -23.56 -4.00
CA MET A 132 -11.49 -24.61 -4.13
C MET A 132 -11.05 -24.83 -5.59
N ARG A 133 -11.98 -24.65 -6.55
CA ARG A 133 -11.69 -24.70 -7.98
C ARG A 133 -10.79 -23.54 -8.39
N PHE A 134 -11.07 -22.34 -7.91
CA PHE A 134 -10.29 -21.13 -8.19
C PHE A 134 -8.86 -21.28 -7.68
N TYR A 135 -8.68 -21.70 -6.42
CA TYR A 135 -7.35 -21.90 -5.83
C TYR A 135 -6.53 -22.92 -6.60
N ARG A 136 -7.15 -24.06 -6.98
CA ARG A 136 -6.49 -25.14 -7.73
C ARG A 136 -6.05 -24.71 -9.13
N ASN A 137 -6.84 -23.85 -9.77
CA ASN A 137 -6.60 -23.45 -11.15
C ASN A 137 -5.74 -22.18 -11.26
N ALA A 138 -5.46 -21.48 -10.17
CA ALA A 138 -4.81 -20.18 -10.19
C ALA A 138 -3.44 -20.20 -10.91
N ASP A 139 -2.62 -21.22 -10.66
CA ASP A 139 -1.29 -21.34 -11.30
C ASP A 139 -1.40 -21.54 -12.81
N ASN A 140 -2.33 -22.38 -13.27
CA ASN A 140 -2.57 -22.59 -14.69
C ASN A 140 -3.11 -21.30 -15.37
N MET A 141 -4.01 -20.58 -14.69
CA MET A 141 -4.53 -19.30 -15.19
C MET A 141 -3.42 -18.25 -15.33
N MET A 142 -2.43 -18.22 -14.43
CA MET A 142 -1.31 -17.26 -14.50
C MET A 142 -0.34 -17.57 -15.65
N LEU A 143 -0.27 -18.81 -16.12
CA LEU A 143 0.56 -19.25 -17.24
C LEU A 143 -0.14 -19.10 -18.59
N ASP A 144 -1.45 -18.88 -18.59
CA ASP A 144 -2.25 -18.75 -19.82
C ASP A 144 -2.13 -17.34 -20.41
N SER A 145 -1.35 -17.22 -21.48
CA SER A 145 -1.13 -15.94 -22.20
C SER A 145 -2.42 -15.32 -22.77
N SER A 146 -3.47 -16.13 -23.00
CA SER A 146 -4.77 -15.63 -23.48
C SER A 146 -5.52 -14.79 -22.45
N LEU A 147 -5.07 -14.82 -21.19
CA LEU A 147 -5.63 -14.06 -20.08
C LEU A 147 -4.87 -12.75 -19.78
N ALA A 148 -3.83 -12.40 -20.57
CA ALA A 148 -2.97 -11.26 -20.29
C ALA A 148 -3.72 -9.92 -20.26
N ASP A 149 -4.67 -9.74 -21.19
CA ASP A 149 -5.34 -8.45 -21.40
C ASP A 149 -6.81 -8.44 -20.92
N ILE A 150 -7.26 -9.48 -20.21
CA ILE A 150 -8.65 -9.54 -19.74
C ILE A 150 -8.82 -9.03 -18.31
N SER A 151 -10.03 -8.55 -18.01
CA SER A 151 -10.41 -8.18 -16.66
C SER A 151 -10.71 -9.39 -15.78
N LEU A 152 -10.74 -9.17 -14.46
CA LEU A 152 -11.17 -10.19 -13.49
C LEU A 152 -12.60 -10.66 -13.79
N GLY A 153 -13.51 -9.75 -14.13
CA GLY A 153 -14.88 -10.07 -14.51
C GLY A 153 -14.96 -10.99 -15.74
N GLU A 154 -14.20 -10.66 -16.80
CA GLU A 154 -14.12 -11.50 -18.01
C GLU A 154 -13.52 -12.88 -17.71
N LEU A 155 -12.48 -12.95 -16.86
CA LEU A 155 -11.93 -14.23 -16.42
C LEU A 155 -12.97 -15.09 -15.72
N LEU A 156 -13.68 -14.52 -14.74
CA LEU A 156 -14.67 -15.22 -13.94
C LEU A 156 -15.82 -15.74 -14.80
N GLN A 157 -16.27 -14.93 -15.77
CA GLN A 157 -17.30 -15.31 -16.74
C GLN A 157 -16.83 -16.43 -17.67
N ARG A 158 -15.64 -16.29 -18.28
CA ARG A 158 -15.07 -17.31 -19.19
C ARG A 158 -14.89 -18.67 -18.50
N GLN A 159 -14.48 -18.65 -17.22
CA GLN A 159 -14.27 -19.84 -16.43
C GLN A 159 -15.56 -20.38 -15.79
N GLY A 160 -16.71 -19.70 -15.95
CA GLY A 160 -17.99 -20.12 -15.43
C GLY A 160 -18.05 -20.24 -13.91
N TYR A 161 -17.50 -19.27 -13.18
CA TYR A 161 -17.64 -19.19 -11.73
C TYR A 161 -19.04 -18.67 -11.36
N GLY A 162 -19.64 -19.25 -10.31
CA GLY A 162 -20.98 -18.90 -9.87
C GLY A 162 -21.03 -17.59 -9.05
N ASP A 163 -22.18 -16.92 -9.11
CA ASP A 163 -22.41 -15.63 -8.46
C ASP A 163 -22.10 -15.63 -6.96
N ARG A 164 -22.38 -16.72 -6.25
CA ARG A 164 -22.11 -16.83 -4.82
C ARG A 164 -20.61 -16.75 -4.51
N PHE A 165 -19.77 -17.41 -5.30
CA PHE A 165 -18.33 -17.29 -5.17
C PHE A 165 -17.85 -15.88 -5.50
N ILE A 166 -18.33 -15.33 -6.60
CA ILE A 166 -17.94 -14.00 -7.08
C ILE A 166 -18.31 -12.93 -6.06
N TYR A 167 -19.58 -12.86 -5.69
CA TYR A 167 -20.11 -11.73 -4.94
C TYR A 167 -20.11 -11.89 -3.41
N ASP A 168 -20.08 -13.11 -2.90
CA ASP A 168 -20.10 -13.35 -1.47
C ASP A 168 -18.72 -13.75 -0.91
N HIS A 169 -17.69 -13.96 -1.78
CA HIS A 169 -16.33 -14.28 -1.34
C HIS A 169 -15.23 -13.50 -2.07
N LEU A 170 -15.08 -13.65 -3.39
CA LEU A 170 -13.90 -13.15 -4.13
C LEU A 170 -13.85 -11.62 -4.19
N LEU A 171 -14.93 -10.99 -4.64
CA LEU A 171 -15.00 -9.53 -4.70
C LEU A 171 -14.99 -8.86 -3.33
N PRO A 172 -15.67 -9.39 -2.28
CA PRO A 172 -15.48 -8.97 -0.90
C PRO A 172 -14.02 -8.94 -0.46
N MET A 173 -13.28 -10.01 -0.72
CA MET A 173 -11.86 -10.08 -0.39
C MET A 173 -11.04 -9.03 -1.15
N GLY A 174 -11.23 -8.92 -2.47
CA GLY A 174 -10.55 -7.92 -3.28
C GLY A 174 -10.86 -6.49 -2.85
N ALA A 175 -12.15 -6.17 -2.64
CA ALA A 175 -12.58 -4.85 -2.18
C ALA A 175 -11.99 -4.49 -0.81
N ALA A 176 -11.85 -5.47 0.10
CA ALA A 176 -11.22 -5.26 1.39
C ALA A 176 -9.72 -4.94 1.29
N ILE A 177 -9.01 -5.61 0.36
CA ILE A 177 -7.56 -5.45 0.16
C ILE A 177 -7.21 -4.07 -0.43
N TRP A 178 -7.92 -3.66 -1.49
CA TRP A 178 -7.60 -2.40 -2.19
C TRP A 178 -8.49 -1.23 -1.79
N SER A 179 -9.43 -1.43 -0.85
CA SER A 179 -10.41 -0.40 -0.46
C SER A 179 -11.18 0.18 -1.65
N THR A 180 -11.44 -0.67 -2.65
CA THR A 180 -12.03 -0.32 -3.94
C THR A 180 -13.48 -0.83 -4.02
N PRO A 181 -14.42 -0.08 -4.63
CA PRO A 181 -15.78 -0.56 -4.84
C PRO A 181 -15.83 -1.90 -5.60
N VAL A 182 -16.76 -2.77 -5.19
CA VAL A 182 -16.90 -4.14 -5.75
C VAL A 182 -17.00 -4.15 -7.29
N LYS A 183 -17.71 -3.18 -7.87
CA LYS A 183 -17.85 -3.06 -9.33
C LYS A 183 -16.51 -2.80 -10.02
N GLN A 184 -15.68 -1.93 -9.47
CA GLN A 184 -14.37 -1.62 -10.03
C GLN A 184 -13.40 -2.82 -9.94
N MET A 185 -13.59 -3.71 -8.96
CA MET A 185 -12.79 -4.94 -8.87
C MET A 185 -13.00 -5.88 -10.06
N LEU A 186 -14.16 -5.85 -10.71
CA LEU A 186 -14.40 -6.63 -11.93
C LEU A 186 -13.57 -6.14 -13.12
N ASP A 187 -13.24 -4.84 -13.16
CA ASP A 187 -12.42 -4.23 -14.21
C ASP A 187 -10.91 -4.38 -13.95
N TYR A 188 -10.54 -4.89 -12.76
CA TYR A 188 -9.14 -5.09 -12.40
C TYR A 188 -8.49 -6.13 -13.31
N PRO A 189 -7.22 -5.95 -13.77
CA PRO A 189 -6.54 -6.92 -14.62
C PRO A 189 -6.40 -8.29 -13.95
N ALA A 190 -6.90 -9.34 -14.61
CA ALA A 190 -7.01 -10.68 -14.05
C ALA A 190 -5.67 -11.25 -13.56
N LEU A 191 -4.61 -11.15 -14.38
CA LEU A 191 -3.30 -11.68 -14.01
C LEU A 191 -2.67 -10.94 -12.84
N SER A 192 -2.86 -9.61 -12.74
CA SER A 192 -2.36 -8.83 -11.62
C SER A 192 -3.05 -9.21 -10.31
N PHE A 193 -4.36 -9.44 -10.36
CA PHE A 193 -5.13 -9.95 -9.22
C PHE A 193 -4.64 -11.34 -8.78
N LEU A 194 -4.49 -12.27 -9.71
CA LEU A 194 -4.02 -13.63 -9.41
C LEU A 194 -2.61 -13.65 -8.83
N ARG A 195 -1.66 -12.92 -9.44
CA ARG A 195 -0.28 -12.78 -8.95
C ARG A 195 -0.23 -12.19 -7.55
N PHE A 196 -0.99 -11.12 -7.33
CA PHE A 196 -1.09 -10.53 -6.00
C PHE A 196 -1.61 -11.54 -4.97
N CYS A 197 -2.76 -12.18 -5.26
CA CYS A 197 -3.35 -13.16 -4.35
C CYS A 197 -2.42 -14.34 -4.07
N LYS A 198 -1.70 -14.83 -5.10
CA LYS A 198 -0.70 -15.90 -4.93
C LYS A 198 0.45 -15.45 -4.03
N ASN A 199 1.05 -14.31 -4.34
CA ASN A 199 2.18 -13.78 -3.58
C ASN A 199 1.83 -13.57 -2.09
N HIS A 200 0.58 -13.19 -1.79
CA HIS A 200 0.12 -12.98 -0.41
C HIS A 200 -0.46 -14.24 0.27
N GLY A 201 -0.33 -15.42 -0.36
CA GLY A 201 -0.83 -16.67 0.20
C GLY A 201 -2.37 -16.72 0.33
N LEU A 202 -3.10 -15.90 -0.46
CA LEU A 202 -4.56 -15.82 -0.41
C LEU A 202 -5.25 -16.91 -1.25
N LEU A 203 -4.49 -17.65 -2.07
CA LEU A 203 -4.99 -18.74 -2.92
C LEU A 203 -4.68 -20.12 -2.33
N GLN A 204 -4.47 -20.21 -1.04
CA GLN A 204 -4.14 -21.44 -0.34
C GLN A 204 -4.86 -21.54 1.00
N VAL A 205 -5.20 -22.79 1.36
CA VAL A 205 -5.86 -23.06 2.64
C VAL A 205 -4.84 -23.28 3.75
N ASN A 206 -3.77 -24.03 3.43
CA ASN A 206 -2.67 -24.36 4.35
C ASN A 206 -1.41 -23.58 3.96
N ASP A 207 -0.42 -23.61 4.83
CA ASP A 207 0.92 -23.04 4.62
C ASP A 207 0.89 -21.52 4.28
N ARG A 208 -0.06 -20.80 4.85
CA ARG A 208 -0.15 -19.34 4.72
C ARG A 208 1.05 -18.69 5.37
N PRO A 209 1.59 -17.60 4.80
CA PRO A 209 2.70 -16.89 5.42
C PRO A 209 2.31 -16.39 6.81
N GLN A 210 3.25 -16.50 7.76
CA GLN A 210 3.07 -15.92 9.08
C GLN A 210 3.10 -14.39 8.98
N TRP A 211 2.09 -13.73 9.51
CA TRP A 211 2.01 -12.28 9.56
C TRP A 211 2.65 -11.73 10.84
N HIS A 212 3.17 -10.53 10.73
CA HIS A 212 3.84 -9.82 11.81
C HIS A 212 3.29 -8.40 11.94
N THR A 213 3.47 -7.83 13.13
CA THR A 213 3.18 -6.43 13.43
C THR A 213 4.29 -5.84 14.30
N ILE A 214 4.23 -4.54 14.53
CA ILE A 214 5.21 -3.81 15.35
C ILE A 214 4.59 -3.54 16.73
N PRO A 215 5.14 -4.11 17.81
CA PRO A 215 4.71 -3.77 19.18
C PRO A 215 4.81 -2.26 19.45
N GLY A 216 3.74 -1.65 19.97
CA GLY A 216 3.66 -0.20 20.17
C GLY A 216 3.41 0.61 18.89
N GLY A 217 3.16 -0.07 17.77
CA GLY A 217 2.74 0.53 16.50
C GLY A 217 3.87 0.91 15.54
N SER A 218 3.47 1.19 14.33
CA SER A 218 4.35 1.54 13.19
C SER A 218 5.14 2.84 13.42
N ILE A 219 4.70 3.70 14.34
CA ILE A 219 5.46 4.88 14.79
C ILE A 219 6.87 4.51 15.27
N GLY A 220 7.09 3.26 15.69
CA GLY A 220 8.39 2.77 16.16
C GLY A 220 9.50 2.93 15.12
N TYR A 221 9.27 2.50 13.88
CA TYR A 221 10.26 2.68 12.81
C TYR A 221 10.38 4.13 12.36
N VAL A 222 9.27 4.85 12.33
CA VAL A 222 9.26 6.27 11.95
C VAL A 222 10.15 7.09 12.89
N ARG A 223 10.04 6.86 14.21
CA ARG A 223 10.88 7.52 15.22
C ARG A 223 12.36 7.18 15.08
N LYS A 224 12.70 5.93 14.75
CA LYS A 224 14.10 5.51 14.55
C LYS A 224 14.72 6.22 13.34
N ILE A 225 14.00 6.31 12.22
CA ILE A 225 14.46 7.05 11.04
C ILE A 225 14.56 8.56 11.34
N ALA A 226 13.54 9.13 11.99
CA ALA A 226 13.52 10.54 12.33
C ALA A 226 14.71 10.96 13.22
N ALA A 227 15.13 10.09 14.14
CA ALA A 227 16.30 10.34 14.98
C ALA A 227 17.60 10.41 14.15
N GLU A 228 17.77 9.61 13.10
CA GLU A 228 18.91 9.71 12.18
C GLU A 228 18.84 10.94 11.26
N LEU A 229 17.66 11.52 11.11
CA LEU A 229 17.41 12.75 10.33
C LEU A 229 17.22 13.98 11.21
N GLU A 230 17.70 13.97 12.45
CA GLU A 230 17.55 15.08 13.37
C GLU A 230 18.09 16.39 12.77
N GLY A 231 17.31 17.48 12.89
CA GLY A 231 17.62 18.80 12.31
C GLY A 231 17.41 18.91 10.79
N LYS A 232 17.02 17.81 10.11
CA LYS A 232 16.83 17.74 8.64
C LYS A 232 15.37 17.56 8.23
N VAL A 233 14.46 17.44 9.20
CA VAL A 233 13.02 17.28 8.98
C VAL A 233 12.31 18.61 9.13
N ARG A 234 11.41 18.91 8.19
CA ARG A 234 10.54 20.08 8.21
C ARG A 234 9.08 19.65 8.11
N LEU A 235 8.39 19.66 9.24
CA LEU A 235 6.94 19.42 9.33
C LEU A 235 6.17 20.70 8.99
N ASN A 236 4.85 20.55 8.73
CA ASN A 236 3.94 21.63 8.35
C ASN A 236 4.44 22.43 7.13
N SER A 237 5.25 21.78 6.29
CA SER A 237 5.89 22.40 5.13
C SER A 237 5.01 22.22 3.89
N ARG A 238 4.19 23.23 3.62
CA ARG A 238 3.30 23.24 2.46
C ARG A 238 4.06 23.70 1.22
N ILE A 239 4.88 22.79 0.66
CA ILE A 239 5.51 23.05 -0.63
C ILE A 239 4.40 23.20 -1.67
N HIS A 240 4.49 24.24 -2.45
CA HIS A 240 3.49 24.65 -3.44
C HIS A 240 3.99 24.41 -4.87
N LYS A 241 5.30 24.58 -5.08
CA LYS A 241 5.85 24.59 -6.44
C LYS A 241 7.27 24.06 -6.48
N VAL A 242 7.56 23.30 -7.52
CA VAL A 242 8.88 22.81 -7.89
C VAL A 242 9.27 23.43 -9.23
N ILE A 243 10.33 24.26 -9.24
CA ILE A 243 10.81 25.01 -10.39
C ILE A 243 12.17 24.43 -10.79
N ARG A 244 12.22 23.75 -11.92
CA ARG A 244 13.42 23.10 -12.44
C ARG A 244 14.28 24.12 -13.20
N GLN A 245 15.58 24.03 -12.97
CA GLN A 245 16.61 24.83 -13.65
C GLN A 245 17.71 23.92 -14.20
N PRO A 246 18.55 24.38 -15.13
CA PRO A 246 19.60 23.56 -15.70
C PRO A 246 20.55 22.93 -14.68
N GLU A 247 20.84 23.64 -13.59
CA GLU A 247 21.82 23.23 -12.58
C GLU A 247 21.21 22.66 -11.29
N GLY A 248 19.88 22.62 -11.18
CA GLY A 248 19.21 22.13 -9.98
C GLY A 248 17.74 22.51 -9.92
N VAL A 249 17.18 22.52 -8.71
CA VAL A 249 15.74 22.69 -8.47
C VAL A 249 15.50 23.73 -7.36
N ILE A 250 14.53 24.62 -7.57
CA ILE A 250 14.02 25.52 -6.55
C ILE A 250 12.68 24.98 -6.06
N ILE A 251 12.52 24.81 -4.76
CA ILE A 251 11.22 24.59 -4.12
C ILE A 251 10.68 25.89 -3.57
N GLU A 252 9.37 26.10 -3.72
CA GLU A 252 8.65 27.27 -3.24
C GLU A 252 7.50 26.80 -2.36
N ASP A 253 7.38 27.38 -1.15
CA ASP A 253 6.27 27.13 -0.25
C ASP A 253 5.09 28.09 -0.52
N LEU A 254 3.95 27.86 0.16
CA LEU A 254 2.75 28.70 0.02
C LEU A 254 2.96 30.17 0.46
N HIS A 255 4.04 30.48 1.19
CA HIS A 255 4.38 31.83 1.61
C HIS A 255 5.37 32.52 0.66
N GLY A 256 5.78 31.81 -0.41
CA GLY A 256 6.74 32.29 -1.41
C GLY A 256 8.20 32.15 -0.98
N ALA A 257 8.50 31.48 0.13
CA ALA A 257 9.89 31.20 0.50
C ALA A 257 10.48 30.17 -0.47
N ARG A 258 11.72 30.43 -0.91
CA ARG A 258 12.42 29.64 -1.92
C ARG A 258 13.71 29.04 -1.39
N GLU A 259 13.93 27.77 -1.69
CA GLU A 259 15.19 27.09 -1.40
C GLU A 259 15.69 26.35 -2.62
N TYR A 260 17.01 26.37 -2.81
CA TYR A 260 17.70 25.68 -3.91
C TYR A 260 18.27 24.34 -3.46
N TYR A 261 18.15 23.35 -4.33
CA TYR A 261 18.68 21.99 -4.19
C TYR A 261 19.32 21.51 -5.48
N ASP A 262 20.32 20.64 -5.36
CA ASP A 262 20.93 19.98 -6.52
C ASP A 262 19.94 19.00 -7.17
N ASP A 263 19.16 18.27 -6.34
CA ASP A 263 18.11 17.34 -6.76
C ASP A 263 16.90 17.40 -5.84
N ILE A 264 15.79 16.91 -6.37
CA ILE A 264 14.55 16.70 -5.62
C ILE A 264 14.02 15.28 -5.82
N VAL A 265 13.53 14.68 -4.74
CA VAL A 265 12.76 13.44 -4.76
C VAL A 265 11.31 13.74 -4.35
N LEU A 266 10.37 13.52 -5.27
CA LEU A 266 8.94 13.60 -5.03
C LEU A 266 8.44 12.24 -4.53
N ALA A 267 8.34 12.11 -3.21
CA ALA A 267 7.96 10.88 -2.49
C ALA A 267 6.51 10.92 -1.98
N CYS A 268 5.65 11.61 -2.70
CA CYS A 268 4.22 11.77 -2.43
C CYS A 268 3.37 10.98 -3.45
N HIS A 269 2.06 11.15 -3.44
CA HIS A 269 1.17 10.54 -4.44
C HIS A 269 1.49 11.06 -5.85
N ALA A 270 1.22 10.26 -6.89
CA ALA A 270 1.53 10.62 -8.27
C ALA A 270 0.83 11.91 -8.71
N ASP A 271 -0.45 12.08 -8.37
CA ASP A 271 -1.23 13.29 -8.63
C ASP A 271 -0.67 14.51 -7.89
N GLN A 272 -0.23 14.35 -6.64
CA GLN A 272 0.40 15.40 -5.86
C GLN A 272 1.77 15.77 -6.45
N ALA A 273 2.57 14.76 -6.84
CA ALA A 273 3.86 15.00 -7.49
C ALA A 273 3.69 15.80 -8.78
N LEU A 274 2.71 15.43 -9.63
CA LEU A 274 2.39 16.15 -10.85
C LEU A 274 1.95 17.60 -10.57
N ALA A 275 1.10 17.80 -9.56
CA ALA A 275 0.59 19.12 -9.17
C ALA A 275 1.68 20.07 -8.65
N LEU A 276 2.76 19.51 -8.07
CA LEU A 276 3.89 20.31 -7.59
C LEU A 276 4.78 20.83 -8.72
N LEU A 277 4.85 20.14 -9.87
CA LEU A 277 5.72 20.53 -10.97
C LEU A 277 5.23 21.81 -11.65
N ALA A 278 6.08 22.84 -11.71
CA ALA A 278 5.73 24.12 -12.34
C ALA A 278 5.48 23.96 -13.85
N ASN A 279 6.27 23.11 -14.49
CA ASN A 279 6.23 22.84 -15.93
C ASN A 279 6.47 21.34 -16.15
N PRO A 280 5.43 20.47 -15.96
CA PRO A 280 5.56 19.06 -16.22
C PRO A 280 5.80 18.79 -17.73
N THR A 281 6.63 17.82 -18.05
CA THR A 281 6.79 17.34 -19.43
C THR A 281 5.54 16.60 -19.89
N PRO A 282 5.32 16.43 -21.21
CA PRO A 282 4.22 15.61 -21.70
C PRO A 282 4.24 14.17 -21.18
N GLU A 283 5.41 13.59 -21.00
CA GLU A 283 5.58 12.23 -20.47
C GLU A 283 5.22 12.16 -18.97
N GLU A 284 5.69 13.13 -18.17
CA GLU A 284 5.28 13.24 -16.74
C GLU A 284 3.77 13.42 -16.62
N GLN A 285 3.18 14.31 -17.44
CA GLN A 285 1.73 14.51 -17.45
C GLN A 285 0.99 13.22 -17.76
N GLN A 286 1.42 12.48 -18.78
CA GLN A 286 0.79 11.23 -19.20
C GLN A 286 0.94 10.15 -18.13
N LEU A 287 2.15 9.93 -17.62
CA LEU A 287 2.42 8.83 -16.71
C LEU A 287 1.84 9.08 -15.32
N LEU A 288 2.08 10.26 -14.74
CA LEU A 288 1.65 10.56 -13.36
C LEU A 288 0.13 10.72 -13.23
N SER A 289 -0.56 11.24 -14.27
CA SER A 289 -2.03 11.35 -14.26
C SER A 289 -2.76 10.02 -14.37
N SER A 290 -2.07 8.94 -14.73
CA SER A 290 -2.67 7.61 -14.86
C SER A 290 -2.94 6.90 -13.52
N PHE A 291 -2.57 7.51 -12.40
CA PHE A 291 -2.77 6.97 -11.05
C PHE A 291 -3.81 7.78 -10.29
N PRO A 292 -5.10 7.49 -10.46
CA PRO A 292 -6.14 8.13 -9.65
C PRO A 292 -6.09 7.62 -8.21
N TYR A 293 -6.53 8.48 -7.27
CA TYR A 293 -6.63 8.14 -5.86
C TYR A 293 -8.07 8.17 -5.39
N GLN A 294 -8.42 7.17 -4.58
CA GLN A 294 -9.72 7.10 -3.91
C GLN A 294 -9.54 7.53 -2.46
N ARG A 295 -10.32 8.53 -2.05
CA ARG A 295 -10.37 8.99 -0.67
C ARG A 295 -11.22 8.06 0.16
N ASN A 296 -10.65 7.55 1.26
CA ASN A 296 -11.31 6.65 2.19
C ASN A 296 -11.33 7.29 3.58
N GLN A 297 -12.45 7.17 4.29
CA GLN A 297 -12.58 7.62 5.66
C GLN A 297 -12.38 6.45 6.62
N ALA A 298 -11.42 6.57 7.53
CA ALA A 298 -11.13 5.60 8.57
C ALA A 298 -11.57 6.14 9.93
N PHE A 299 -12.20 5.28 10.74
CA PHE A 299 -12.65 5.57 12.10
C PHE A 299 -11.98 4.62 13.08
N LEU A 300 -11.30 5.16 14.08
CA LEU A 300 -10.84 4.41 15.25
C LEU A 300 -11.91 4.53 16.34
N HIS A 301 -12.46 3.41 16.80
CA HIS A 301 -13.61 3.39 17.68
C HIS A 301 -13.73 2.12 18.52
N LEU A 302 -14.70 2.11 19.45
CA LEU A 302 -15.06 0.99 20.33
C LEU A 302 -16.45 0.41 20.01
N ASP A 303 -17.06 0.79 18.88
CA ASP A 303 -18.42 0.37 18.56
C ASP A 303 -18.45 -1.00 17.87
N GLN A 304 -18.78 -2.04 18.66
CA GLN A 304 -18.85 -3.42 18.20
C GLN A 304 -20.00 -3.70 17.22
N SER A 305 -20.96 -2.77 17.06
CA SER A 305 -22.04 -2.95 16.07
C SER A 305 -21.57 -2.89 14.62
N LEU A 306 -20.31 -2.48 14.39
CA LEU A 306 -19.64 -2.47 13.09
C LEU A 306 -18.81 -3.75 12.83
N LEU A 307 -18.95 -4.76 13.67
CA LEU A 307 -18.42 -6.11 13.47
C LEU A 307 -19.56 -7.09 13.15
N PRO A 308 -19.28 -8.31 12.65
CA PRO A 308 -20.30 -9.34 12.45
C PRO A 308 -21.12 -9.61 13.71
N LYS A 309 -22.41 -9.96 13.54
CA LYS A 309 -23.31 -10.24 14.66
C LYS A 309 -22.90 -11.48 15.44
N ASP A 310 -22.49 -12.54 14.73
CA ASP A 310 -21.98 -13.74 15.38
C ASP A 310 -20.51 -13.54 15.75
N ARG A 311 -20.24 -13.40 17.05
CA ARG A 311 -18.89 -13.20 17.58
C ARG A 311 -17.92 -14.32 17.17
N LYS A 312 -18.40 -15.51 16.83
CA LYS A 312 -17.57 -16.63 16.36
C LYS A 312 -16.96 -16.37 14.96
N THR A 313 -17.52 -15.44 14.20
CA THR A 313 -17.00 -15.05 12.91
C THR A 313 -16.03 -13.87 12.99
N TRP A 314 -15.91 -13.18 14.13
CA TRP A 314 -15.00 -12.06 14.26
C TRP A 314 -13.60 -12.46 13.87
N SER A 315 -13.03 -11.66 13.00
CA SER A 315 -11.71 -11.89 12.39
C SER A 315 -10.89 -10.61 12.43
N SER A 316 -9.62 -10.72 12.13
CA SER A 316 -8.75 -9.55 12.00
C SER A 316 -9.32 -8.56 10.98
N TRP A 317 -9.83 -9.06 9.85
CA TRP A 317 -10.50 -8.30 8.80
C TRP A 317 -11.95 -8.75 8.67
N ASN A 318 -12.89 -7.84 8.86
CA ASN A 318 -14.31 -8.11 8.76
C ASN A 318 -14.91 -7.28 7.64
N TYR A 319 -15.24 -7.93 6.52
CA TYR A 319 -15.95 -7.31 5.42
C TYR A 319 -17.45 -7.27 5.74
N MET A 320 -18.00 -6.07 5.66
CA MET A 320 -19.40 -5.79 5.92
C MET A 320 -20.05 -5.28 4.64
N ALA A 321 -21.16 -5.86 4.21
CA ALA A 321 -21.87 -5.42 3.02
C ALA A 321 -23.38 -5.34 3.24
N SER A 322 -24.01 -4.39 2.54
CA SER A 322 -25.46 -4.29 2.43
C SER A 322 -25.86 -4.08 0.97
N GLY A 323 -27.09 -4.50 0.62
CA GLY A 323 -27.61 -4.43 -0.75
C GLY A 323 -27.66 -5.79 -1.43
N SER A 324 -28.52 -5.91 -2.46
CA SER A 324 -28.82 -7.16 -3.14
C SER A 324 -28.16 -7.31 -4.51
N GLY A 325 -27.66 -6.22 -5.10
CA GLY A 325 -27.05 -6.17 -6.42
C GLY A 325 -25.66 -5.55 -6.42
N LEU A 326 -25.00 -5.56 -7.58
CA LEU A 326 -23.69 -4.93 -7.76
C LEU A 326 -23.73 -3.41 -7.61
N ASP A 327 -24.80 -2.77 -8.16
CA ASP A 327 -24.91 -1.32 -8.18
C ASP A 327 -25.35 -0.75 -6.82
N ASP A 328 -26.07 -1.54 -6.00
CA ASP A 328 -26.56 -1.12 -4.69
C ASP A 328 -25.69 -1.59 -3.54
N ARG A 329 -24.65 -2.39 -3.81
CA ARG A 329 -23.83 -2.97 -2.74
C ARG A 329 -22.89 -1.94 -2.13
N GLN A 330 -23.23 -1.50 -0.93
CA GLN A 330 -22.34 -0.72 -0.07
C GLN A 330 -21.43 -1.67 0.69
N VAL A 331 -20.16 -1.29 0.80
CA VAL A 331 -19.13 -2.12 1.41
C VAL A 331 -18.31 -1.33 2.43
N SER A 332 -17.86 -2.03 3.45
CA SER A 332 -17.02 -1.51 4.52
C SER A 332 -16.08 -2.60 5.01
N VAL A 333 -14.96 -2.22 5.56
CA VAL A 333 -14.05 -3.14 6.24
C VAL A 333 -13.82 -2.66 7.66
N SER A 334 -14.02 -3.56 8.63
CA SER A 334 -13.73 -3.30 10.04
C SER A 334 -12.60 -4.22 10.50
N TYR A 335 -11.51 -3.62 10.95
CA TYR A 335 -10.34 -4.30 11.50
C TYR A 335 -10.50 -4.44 13.02
N TRP A 336 -10.44 -5.67 13.53
CA TRP A 336 -10.41 -5.91 14.97
C TRP A 336 -8.96 -5.88 15.45
N MET A 337 -8.57 -4.75 15.99
CA MET A 337 -7.18 -4.42 16.28
C MET A 337 -6.54 -5.32 17.35
N ASN A 338 -7.31 -5.84 18.29
CA ASN A 338 -6.81 -6.77 19.32
C ASN A 338 -6.28 -8.11 18.74
N CYS A 339 -6.70 -8.49 17.51
CA CYS A 339 -6.12 -9.63 16.81
C CYS A 339 -4.87 -9.26 16.00
N LEU A 340 -4.78 -7.99 15.59
CA LEU A 340 -3.74 -7.51 14.70
C LEU A 340 -2.53 -6.94 15.45
N GLN A 341 -2.75 -6.39 16.64
CA GLN A 341 -1.70 -5.80 17.47
C GLN A 341 -1.78 -6.32 18.90
N PRO A 342 -0.64 -6.48 19.61
CA PRO A 342 -0.59 -6.88 21.00
C PRO A 342 -1.01 -5.73 21.93
N LEU A 343 -2.31 -5.40 21.89
CA LEU A 343 -2.88 -4.32 22.69
C LEU A 343 -3.06 -4.76 24.14
N ALA A 344 -2.66 -3.91 25.08
CA ALA A 344 -2.75 -4.20 26.50
C ALA A 344 -4.19 -4.00 27.05
N THR A 345 -5.21 -4.46 26.32
CA THR A 345 -6.62 -4.34 26.72
C THR A 345 -7.46 -5.44 26.10
N GLU A 346 -8.46 -5.91 26.85
CA GLU A 346 -9.48 -6.84 26.37
C GLU A 346 -10.68 -6.11 25.71
N VAL A 347 -10.76 -4.79 25.84
CA VAL A 347 -11.81 -4.02 25.18
C VAL A 347 -11.60 -4.08 23.67
N PRO A 348 -12.59 -4.50 22.88
CA PRO A 348 -12.46 -4.52 21.43
C PRO A 348 -12.23 -3.13 20.87
N ILE A 349 -11.10 -2.97 20.22
CA ILE A 349 -10.72 -1.75 19.49
C ILE A 349 -10.84 -2.04 18.00
N ILE A 350 -11.45 -1.14 17.28
CA ILE A 350 -11.84 -1.34 15.89
C ILE A 350 -11.38 -0.14 15.06
N VAL A 351 -10.84 -0.45 13.88
CA VAL A 351 -10.65 0.54 12.82
C VAL A 351 -11.58 0.18 11.67
N SER A 352 -12.55 1.03 11.35
CA SER A 352 -13.48 0.81 10.24
C SER A 352 -13.18 1.76 9.10
N LEU A 353 -13.10 1.20 7.89
CA LEU A 353 -12.88 1.95 6.65
C LEU A 353 -14.19 2.04 5.87
N ASN A 354 -14.61 3.27 5.55
CA ASN A 354 -15.88 3.57 4.87
C ASN A 354 -17.07 2.79 5.47
N PRO A 355 -17.33 2.89 6.77
CA PRO A 355 -18.36 2.09 7.41
C PRO A 355 -19.75 2.40 6.84
N LEU A 356 -20.60 1.36 6.72
CA LEU A 356 -21.99 1.47 6.24
C LEU A 356 -22.81 2.40 7.13
N LYS A 357 -22.42 2.51 8.39
CA LYS A 357 -22.98 3.40 9.41
C LYS A 357 -21.81 3.94 10.24
N GLU A 358 -21.77 5.21 10.50
CA GLU A 358 -20.76 5.79 11.38
C GLU A 358 -20.83 5.19 12.78
N PRO A 359 -19.68 5.03 13.47
CA PRO A 359 -19.66 4.63 14.88
C PRO A 359 -20.46 5.61 15.73
N ALA A 360 -21.08 5.11 16.78
CA ALA A 360 -21.76 5.95 17.76
C ALA A 360 -20.79 7.01 18.30
N PRO A 361 -21.20 8.30 18.37
CA PRO A 361 -20.30 9.41 18.73
C PRO A 361 -19.54 9.20 20.04
N GLU A 362 -20.20 8.61 21.05
CA GLU A 362 -19.61 8.33 22.36
C GLU A 362 -18.60 7.18 22.37
N LYS A 363 -18.53 6.41 21.27
CA LYS A 363 -17.58 5.30 21.08
C LYS A 363 -16.49 5.64 20.08
N MET A 364 -16.58 6.79 19.40
CA MET A 364 -15.60 7.24 18.45
C MET A 364 -14.40 7.85 19.18
N ILE A 365 -13.18 7.42 18.80
CA ILE A 365 -11.93 7.95 19.34
C ILE A 365 -11.39 9.02 18.40
N ARG A 366 -11.24 8.67 17.10
CA ARG A 366 -10.71 9.59 16.08
C ARG A 366 -11.10 9.13 14.67
N SER A 367 -11.13 10.07 13.71
CA SER A 367 -11.31 9.76 12.30
C SER A 367 -10.18 10.37 11.45
N PHE A 368 -9.91 9.75 10.29
CA PHE A 368 -8.86 10.13 9.35
C PHE A 368 -9.36 9.97 7.92
N PHE A 369 -8.68 10.65 7.01
CA PHE A 369 -8.81 10.38 5.58
C PHE A 369 -7.52 9.79 5.05
N TYR A 370 -7.64 8.71 4.28
CA TYR A 370 -6.55 8.06 3.57
C TYR A 370 -6.88 8.00 2.07
N ASP A 371 -5.94 8.43 1.26
CA ASP A 371 -6.07 8.35 -0.18
C ASP A 371 -5.28 7.11 -0.67
N HIS A 372 -5.99 6.15 -1.27
CA HIS A 372 -5.40 4.92 -1.81
C HIS A 372 -5.37 4.97 -3.34
N PRO A 373 -4.26 4.54 -3.99
CA PRO A 373 -4.22 4.47 -5.45
C PRO A 373 -5.22 3.44 -5.97
N ALA A 374 -6.01 3.85 -6.95
CA ALA A 374 -6.95 2.99 -7.65
C ALA A 374 -6.33 2.54 -8.98
N PHE A 375 -5.79 1.33 -9.01
CA PHE A 375 -5.10 0.80 -10.18
C PHE A 375 -6.08 0.31 -11.24
N GLY A 376 -5.95 0.85 -12.46
CA GLY A 376 -6.62 0.37 -13.66
C GLY A 376 -5.61 -0.19 -14.67
N ARG A 377 -6.10 -0.56 -15.86
CA ARG A 377 -5.24 -1.07 -16.96
C ARG A 377 -4.14 -0.08 -17.33
N ASP A 378 -4.51 1.21 -17.45
CA ASP A 378 -3.55 2.25 -17.82
C ASP A 378 -2.48 2.47 -16.74
N SER A 379 -2.86 2.47 -15.47
CA SER A 379 -1.92 2.56 -14.35
C SER A 379 -0.88 1.45 -14.41
N LEU A 380 -1.32 0.19 -14.56
CA LEU A 380 -0.44 -0.98 -14.59
C LEU A 380 0.45 -1.02 -15.85
N ALA A 381 -0.06 -0.60 -17.01
CA ALA A 381 0.75 -0.48 -18.23
C ALA A 381 1.80 0.63 -18.10
N ASN A 382 1.46 1.73 -17.45
CA ASN A 382 2.36 2.86 -17.28
C ASN A 382 3.38 2.65 -16.15
N GLN A 383 3.15 1.75 -15.19
CA GLN A 383 4.15 1.41 -14.18
C GLN A 383 5.48 0.97 -14.79
N GLN A 384 5.45 0.24 -15.91
CA GLN A 384 6.66 -0.22 -16.62
C GLN A 384 7.50 0.93 -17.17
N LYS A 385 6.93 2.12 -17.35
CA LYS A 385 7.57 3.30 -17.93
C LYS A 385 8.00 4.33 -16.89
N LEU A 386 7.54 4.21 -15.64
CA LEU A 386 7.76 5.21 -14.59
C LEU A 386 9.25 5.46 -14.34
N TRP A 387 10.07 4.43 -14.47
CA TRP A 387 11.51 4.58 -14.23
C TRP A 387 12.19 5.48 -15.24
N ASN A 388 11.61 5.66 -16.44
CA ASN A 388 12.12 6.59 -17.45
C ASN A 388 12.05 8.06 -17.00
N LEU A 389 11.24 8.39 -16.01
CA LEU A 389 11.15 9.75 -15.47
C LEU A 389 12.32 10.12 -14.55
N GLN A 390 13.09 9.12 -14.07
CA GLN A 390 14.10 9.34 -13.04
C GLN A 390 15.27 10.19 -13.53
N GLY A 391 15.66 11.16 -12.71
CA GLY A 391 16.83 12.01 -12.93
C GLY A 391 16.62 13.14 -13.95
N HIS A 392 15.53 13.15 -14.72
CA HIS A 392 15.28 14.21 -15.69
C HIS A 392 15.10 15.57 -15.00
N GLN A 393 15.89 16.56 -15.41
CA GLN A 393 15.90 17.89 -14.83
C GLN A 393 16.06 17.86 -13.28
N ASN A 394 16.95 17.00 -12.78
CA ASN A 394 17.26 16.83 -11.36
C ASN A 394 16.04 16.44 -10.49
N THR A 395 15.06 15.75 -11.10
CA THR A 395 13.80 15.36 -10.44
C THR A 395 13.67 13.85 -10.42
N TRP A 396 13.31 13.31 -9.25
CA TRP A 396 13.19 11.89 -8.97
C TRP A 396 11.83 11.61 -8.32
N PHE A 397 11.30 10.41 -8.53
CA PHE A 397 9.99 10.03 -8.05
C PHE A 397 10.04 8.67 -7.34
N CYS A 398 9.40 8.57 -6.18
CA CYS A 398 9.18 7.29 -5.52
C CYS A 398 7.83 7.27 -4.78
N GLY A 399 7.31 6.08 -4.54
CA GLY A 399 6.04 5.90 -3.86
C GLY A 399 5.52 4.48 -4.03
N ALA A 400 4.54 4.09 -3.24
CA ALA A 400 3.93 2.77 -3.33
C ALA A 400 3.22 2.52 -4.69
N TRP A 401 2.88 3.57 -5.42
CA TRP A 401 2.26 3.52 -6.74
C TRP A 401 3.18 3.03 -7.86
N PHE A 402 4.49 2.85 -7.59
CA PHE A 402 5.41 2.14 -8.48
C PHE A 402 5.15 0.64 -8.54
N GLY A 403 4.46 0.07 -7.54
CA GLY A 403 4.06 -1.33 -7.47
C GLY A 403 2.57 -1.48 -7.13
N TYR A 404 2.23 -2.35 -6.20
CA TYR A 404 0.85 -2.69 -5.85
C TYR A 404 0.18 -1.75 -4.83
N GLY A 405 0.87 -0.71 -4.35
CA GLY A 405 0.34 0.27 -3.40
C GLY A 405 0.61 -0.04 -1.93
N PHE A 406 1.51 -0.96 -1.61
CA PHE A 406 1.82 -1.39 -0.25
C PHE A 406 3.17 -0.84 0.25
N HIS A 407 3.46 -1.04 1.53
CA HIS A 407 4.71 -0.57 2.17
C HIS A 407 5.96 -1.12 1.50
N GLU A 408 5.94 -2.39 1.06
CA GLU A 408 7.08 -2.98 0.35
C GLU A 408 7.36 -2.27 -0.98
N ASP A 409 6.31 -1.89 -1.71
CA ASP A 409 6.47 -1.15 -2.97
C ASP A 409 7.05 0.24 -2.73
N GLY A 410 6.59 0.88 -1.65
CA GLY A 410 7.10 2.18 -1.23
C GLY A 410 8.58 2.12 -0.84
N ILE A 411 8.99 1.17 0.00
CA ILE A 411 10.39 1.03 0.42
C ILE A 411 11.30 0.62 -0.75
N GLN A 412 10.84 -0.27 -1.64
CA GLN A 412 11.61 -0.66 -2.83
C GLN A 412 11.89 0.56 -3.72
N SER A 413 10.87 1.36 -4.03
CA SER A 413 11.02 2.54 -4.87
C SER A 413 11.90 3.61 -4.21
N GLY A 414 11.72 3.86 -2.91
CA GLY A 414 12.52 4.83 -2.17
C GLY A 414 14.00 4.46 -2.10
N LEU A 415 14.31 3.19 -1.82
CA LEU A 415 15.70 2.70 -1.78
C LEU A 415 16.33 2.68 -3.18
N ALA A 416 15.60 2.23 -4.21
CA ALA A 416 16.13 2.20 -5.57
C ALA A 416 16.47 3.60 -6.11
N VAL A 417 15.62 4.61 -5.83
CA VAL A 417 15.92 6.00 -6.13
C VAL A 417 17.16 6.48 -5.36
N ALA A 418 17.24 6.19 -4.06
CA ALA A 418 18.39 6.58 -3.27
C ALA A 418 19.70 5.93 -3.74
N GLU A 419 19.66 4.70 -4.21
CA GLU A 419 20.81 3.97 -4.77
C GLU A 419 21.29 4.60 -6.08
N GLN A 420 20.37 4.93 -7.01
CA GLN A 420 20.75 5.51 -8.31
C GLN A 420 21.15 6.98 -8.20
N LEU A 421 20.39 7.79 -7.44
CA LEU A 421 20.71 9.19 -7.21
C LEU A 421 21.95 9.37 -6.36
N GLY A 422 22.04 8.60 -5.27
CA GLY A 422 23.04 8.80 -4.22
C GLY A 422 24.30 7.95 -4.38
N GLY A 423 24.27 6.89 -5.19
CA GLY A 423 25.38 5.96 -5.34
C GLY A 423 25.68 5.14 -4.09
N ILE A 424 24.73 5.01 -3.16
CA ILE A 424 24.88 4.31 -1.88
C ILE A 424 23.97 3.08 -1.88
N PRO A 425 24.50 1.85 -1.90
CA PRO A 425 23.66 0.67 -1.86
C PRO A 425 22.99 0.51 -0.50
N ARG A 426 21.77 -0.10 -0.47
CA ARG A 426 21.15 -0.53 0.78
C ARG A 426 22.05 -1.50 1.53
N PRO A 427 22.10 -1.47 2.89
CA PRO A 427 23.09 -2.24 3.67
C PRO A 427 22.72 -3.73 3.86
N TRP A 428 21.87 -4.28 3.02
CA TRP A 428 21.51 -5.71 2.98
C TRP A 428 21.45 -6.21 1.54
N GLN A 429 21.52 -7.52 1.39
CA GLN A 429 21.43 -8.20 0.10
C GLN A 429 20.12 -8.97 0.00
N LEU A 430 19.49 -8.92 -1.15
CA LEU A 430 18.35 -9.73 -1.56
C LEU A 430 18.61 -10.19 -2.99
N GLU A 431 18.09 -11.35 -3.36
CA GLU A 431 18.21 -11.89 -4.71
C GLU A 431 17.54 -10.94 -5.74
N GLU A 432 16.34 -10.48 -5.42
CA GLU A 432 15.56 -9.55 -6.23
C GLU A 432 15.12 -8.32 -5.40
N PRO A 433 16.00 -7.34 -5.17
CA PRO A 433 15.73 -6.25 -4.24
C PRO A 433 14.62 -5.28 -4.71
N SER A 434 14.24 -5.33 -5.99
CA SER A 434 13.22 -4.47 -6.61
C SER A 434 12.16 -5.28 -7.37
N SER A 435 11.86 -6.49 -6.92
CA SER A 435 10.98 -7.45 -7.60
C SER A 435 9.53 -6.99 -7.85
N ARG A 436 9.09 -5.94 -7.17
CA ARG A 436 7.72 -5.42 -7.28
C ARG A 436 7.60 -4.16 -8.14
N ILE A 437 8.73 -3.59 -8.55
CA ILE A 437 8.80 -2.36 -9.32
C ILE A 437 9.68 -2.57 -10.56
N PHE A 438 9.49 -1.73 -11.58
CA PHE A 438 10.27 -1.82 -12.81
C PHE A 438 11.42 -0.82 -12.73
N VAL A 439 12.62 -1.30 -12.43
CA VAL A 439 13.85 -0.50 -12.35
C VAL A 439 14.70 -0.77 -13.59
N THR A 440 15.13 0.29 -14.27
CA THR A 440 16.10 0.24 -15.36
C THR A 440 17.39 0.93 -14.95
N ASP A 441 18.53 0.45 -15.43
CA ASP A 441 19.81 1.10 -15.19
C ASP A 441 19.94 2.33 -16.08
N LEU A 442 20.01 3.52 -15.47
CA LEU A 442 20.08 4.79 -16.20
C LEU A 442 21.40 4.93 -16.99
N LEU A 443 22.48 4.25 -16.56
CA LEU A 443 23.76 4.28 -17.26
C LEU A 443 23.72 3.58 -18.63
N THR A 444 22.76 2.68 -18.86
CA THR A 444 22.58 2.00 -20.16
C THR A 444 21.77 2.84 -21.15
N GLN A 445 20.96 3.78 -20.69
CA GLN A 445 20.13 4.63 -21.58
C GLN A 445 20.91 5.75 -22.25
N GLU A 446 21.98 6.29 -21.67
CA GLU A 446 22.83 7.30 -22.31
C GLU A 446 23.59 6.75 -23.53
N ASN A 447 23.95 5.46 -23.50
CA ASN A 447 24.64 4.81 -24.61
C ASN A 447 23.72 4.51 -25.80
N ASP A 448 22.45 4.21 -25.59
CA ASP A 448 21.46 3.96 -26.65
C ASP A 448 21.01 5.26 -27.36
N GLY A 449 21.06 6.40 -26.67
CA GLY A 449 20.74 7.73 -27.20
C GLY A 449 21.82 8.27 -28.12
N THR A 450 23.11 8.03 -27.82
CA THR A 450 24.25 8.41 -28.66
C THR A 450 24.34 7.55 -29.91
N ASP A 451 24.05 6.27 -29.84
CA ASP A 451 24.08 5.35 -31.01
C ASP A 451 22.95 5.63 -32.04
N ARG A 452 21.81 6.20 -31.57
CA ARG A 452 20.71 6.65 -32.45
C ARG A 452 21.00 7.97 -33.16
N LEU A 453 21.74 8.87 -32.52
CA LEU A 453 22.14 10.14 -33.13
C LEU A 453 23.28 9.96 -34.19
N GLU A 454 24.17 8.99 -33.98
CA GLU A 454 25.21 8.68 -34.99
C GLU A 454 24.66 7.94 -36.22
N LYS A 455 23.59 7.12 -36.05
CA LYS A 455 22.92 6.45 -37.20
C LYS A 455 21.94 7.35 -37.97
N ALA A 456 21.58 8.51 -37.47
CA ALA A 456 20.73 9.49 -38.17
C ALA A 456 21.51 10.53 -38.96
N ASN A 457 22.85 10.58 -38.78
CA ASN A 457 23.75 11.52 -39.45
C ASN A 457 24.80 10.84 -40.38
N GLY A 458 24.60 9.54 -40.69
CA GLY A 458 25.45 8.77 -41.61
C GLY A 458 24.76 8.48 -42.94
#